data_21668267c645f636b7b892ce26fb3b4d
#
_entry.id   21668267c645f636b7b892ce26fb3b4d
#
_cell.length_a   1.000
_cell.length_b   1.000
_cell.length_c   1.000
_cell.angle_alpha   90.00
_cell.angle_beta   90.00
_cell.angle_gamma   90.00
#
_symmetry.space_group_name_H-M   'P 1'
#
loop_
_entity.id
_entity.type
_entity.pdbx_description
1 polymer ?
#
loop_
_entity_poly.entity_id
_entity_poly.type
_entity_poly.pdbx_seq_one_letter_code
_entity_poly.pdbx_strand_id
1 'polypeptide(L)'
;MAAGRILVVAPNDELRRSLAFALEAEGYEVTARRELPYHGWVAEKAFDGTVLDQRALTGTEYESIAFCVKAHPVVLLAIRPHSWLVEWVSDIVEMPVIGNAVTSALDRAIVPAG
;
A
#
# COMPACT_ATOMS: atom_id res chain seq x y z
N MET A 1 3.85 3.32 21.34
CA MET A 1 4.54 3.92 20.18
C MET A 1 3.83 3.51 18.90
N ALA A 2 3.70 4.41 17.95
CA ALA A 2 3.15 4.05 16.65
C ALA A 2 4.12 3.14 15.91
N ALA A 3 3.58 2.12 15.23
CA ALA A 3 4.37 1.19 14.44
C ALA A 3 4.90 1.82 13.13
N GLY A 4 4.41 3.00 12.79
CA GLY A 4 4.81 3.73 11.61
C GLY A 4 3.63 4.38 10.91
N ARG A 5 3.92 5.07 9.81
CA ARG A 5 2.93 5.80 9.01
C ARG A 5 2.70 5.06 7.71
N ILE A 6 1.45 4.71 7.45
CA ILE A 6 1.06 3.91 6.29
C ILE A 6 0.12 4.69 5.39
N LEU A 7 0.38 4.65 4.09
CA LEU A 7 -0.53 5.15 3.06
C LEU A 7 -1.37 3.98 2.56
N VAL A 8 -2.69 4.14 2.55
CA VAL A 8 -3.61 3.16 1.97
C VAL A 8 -4.29 3.80 0.77
N VAL A 9 -4.16 3.18 -0.40
CA VAL A 9 -4.81 3.64 -1.62
C VAL A 9 -5.73 2.55 -2.13
N ALA A 10 -7.04 2.78 -2.02
CA ALA A 10 -8.05 1.80 -2.43
C ALA A 10 -9.32 2.53 -2.86
N PRO A 11 -9.81 2.31 -4.11
CA PRO A 11 -11.01 2.99 -4.59
C PRO A 11 -12.29 2.57 -3.86
N ASN A 12 -12.38 1.31 -3.46
CA ASN A 12 -13.56 0.80 -2.77
C ASN A 12 -13.61 1.30 -1.34
N ASP A 13 -14.70 1.99 -0.97
CA ASP A 13 -14.84 2.61 0.35
C ASP A 13 -14.81 1.60 1.50
N GLU A 14 -15.49 0.47 1.32
CA GLU A 14 -15.57 -0.56 2.35
C GLU A 14 -14.21 -1.20 2.61
N LEU A 15 -13.51 -1.57 1.54
CA LEU A 15 -12.16 -2.12 1.65
C LEU A 15 -11.21 -1.11 2.29
N ARG A 16 -11.24 0.13 1.84
CA ARG A 16 -10.37 1.19 2.37
C ARG A 16 -10.57 1.38 3.87
N ARG A 17 -11.82 1.42 4.32
CA ARG A 17 -12.14 1.57 5.75
C ARG A 17 -11.68 0.35 6.55
N SER A 18 -11.91 -0.86 6.01
CA SER A 18 -11.48 -2.09 6.68
C SER A 18 -9.97 -2.15 6.84
N LEU A 19 -9.24 -1.77 5.79
CA LEU A 19 -7.78 -1.73 5.84
C LEU A 19 -7.28 -0.73 6.87
N ALA A 20 -7.84 0.48 6.85
CA ALA A 20 -7.45 1.53 7.79
C ALA A 20 -7.71 1.08 9.23
N PHE A 21 -8.88 0.52 9.50
CA PHE A 21 -9.23 0.02 10.82
C PHE A 21 -8.27 -1.06 11.31
N ALA A 22 -8.00 -2.05 10.45
CA ALA A 22 -7.10 -3.15 10.81
C ALA A 22 -5.68 -2.67 11.10
N LEU A 23 -5.18 -1.75 10.28
CA LEU A 23 -3.82 -1.23 10.45
C LEU A 23 -3.71 -0.32 11.67
N GLU A 24 -4.71 0.51 11.93
CA GLU A 24 -4.74 1.34 13.12
C GLU A 24 -4.80 0.50 14.39
N ALA A 25 -5.52 -0.62 14.35
CA ALA A 25 -5.56 -1.57 15.47
C ALA A 25 -4.18 -2.18 15.78
N GLU A 26 -3.31 -2.25 14.79
CA GLU A 26 -1.92 -2.72 14.95
C GLU A 26 -0.95 -1.60 15.36
N GLY A 27 -1.45 -0.38 15.54
CA GLY A 27 -0.65 0.74 15.99
C GLY A 27 -0.11 1.64 14.88
N TYR A 28 -0.48 1.39 13.62
CA TYR A 28 -0.05 2.25 12.52
C TYR A 28 -0.88 3.53 12.47
N GLU A 29 -0.25 4.61 12.03
CA GLU A 29 -0.93 5.85 11.69
C GLU A 29 -1.26 5.79 10.20
N VAL A 30 -2.55 5.83 9.85
CA VAL A 30 -3.00 5.57 8.48
C VAL A 30 -3.50 6.83 7.81
N THR A 31 -3.00 7.08 6.60
CA THR A 31 -3.56 8.05 5.66
C THR A 31 -4.20 7.27 4.53
N ALA A 32 -5.50 7.43 4.35
CA ALA A 32 -6.25 6.67 3.33
C ALA A 32 -6.67 7.57 2.19
N ARG A 33 -6.50 7.08 0.96
CA ARG A 33 -6.86 7.78 -0.26
C ARG A 33 -7.66 6.86 -1.17
N ARG A 34 -8.62 7.44 -1.88
CA ARG A 34 -9.41 6.73 -2.88
C ARG A 34 -8.67 6.60 -4.20
N GLU A 35 -7.92 7.64 -4.56
CA GLU A 35 -7.19 7.74 -5.81
C GLU A 35 -5.70 7.80 -5.55
N LEU A 36 -4.93 7.48 -6.58
CA LEU A 36 -3.48 7.52 -6.51
C LEU A 36 -3.02 8.97 -6.30
N PRO A 37 -2.35 9.28 -5.18
CA PRO A 37 -1.82 10.63 -4.98
C PRO A 37 -0.59 10.88 -5.86
N TYR A 38 -0.28 12.15 -6.03
CA TYR A 38 0.93 12.53 -6.77
C TYR A 38 2.17 12.00 -6.05
N HIS A 39 3.07 11.34 -6.80
CA HIS A 39 4.24 10.68 -6.21
C HIS A 39 5.18 11.65 -5.47
N GLY A 40 5.26 12.91 -5.90
CA GLY A 40 6.03 13.93 -5.18
C GLY A 40 5.50 14.20 -3.78
N TRP A 41 4.17 14.23 -3.63
CA TRP A 41 3.54 14.36 -2.32
C TRP A 41 3.85 13.14 -1.44
N VAL A 42 3.82 11.95 -2.02
CA VAL A 42 4.15 10.72 -1.31
C VAL A 42 5.57 10.76 -0.78
N ALA A 43 6.50 11.18 -1.62
CA ALA A 43 7.91 11.30 -1.24
C ALA A 43 8.10 12.31 -0.11
N GLU A 44 7.39 13.44 -0.18
CA GLU A 44 7.45 14.49 0.85
C GLU A 44 6.92 14.01 2.19
N LYS A 45 5.82 13.23 2.18
CA LYS A 45 5.20 12.73 3.40
C LYS A 45 6.02 11.63 4.08
N ALA A 46 6.88 10.96 3.34
CA ALA A 46 7.80 9.93 3.86
C ALA A 46 7.09 8.83 4.65
N PHE A 47 6.14 8.14 4.00
CA PHE A 47 5.45 7.00 4.62
C PHE A 47 6.42 5.85 4.83
N ASP A 48 6.19 5.07 5.88
CA ASP A 48 7.00 3.89 6.18
C ASP A 48 6.61 2.69 5.30
N GLY A 49 5.41 2.71 4.77
CA GLY A 49 4.93 1.70 3.84
C GLY A 49 3.61 2.11 3.21
N THR A 50 3.23 1.38 2.17
CA THR A 50 2.02 1.66 1.39
C THR A 50 1.27 0.37 1.09
N VAL A 51 -0.05 0.42 1.25
CA VAL A 51 -0.95 -0.64 0.78
C VAL A 51 -1.69 -0.09 -0.43
N LEU A 52 -1.53 -0.74 -1.57
CA LEU A 52 -2.05 -0.27 -2.84
C LEU A 52 -2.96 -1.31 -3.47
N ASP A 53 -4.23 -0.97 -3.67
CA ASP A 53 -5.13 -1.77 -4.48
C ASP A 53 -4.82 -1.47 -5.95
N GLN A 54 -4.49 -2.50 -6.71
CA GLN A 54 -4.12 -2.36 -8.12
C GLN A 54 -5.17 -1.62 -8.94
N ARG A 55 -6.43 -1.69 -8.54
CA ARG A 55 -7.54 -1.00 -9.23
C ARG A 55 -7.43 0.53 -9.15
N ALA A 56 -6.59 1.05 -8.26
CA ALA A 56 -6.34 2.49 -8.20
C ALA A 56 -5.39 2.96 -9.30
N LEU A 57 -4.72 2.03 -9.98
CA LEU A 57 -3.77 2.34 -11.06
C LEU A 57 -4.52 2.52 -12.38
N THR A 58 -4.99 3.74 -12.63
CA THR A 58 -5.78 4.07 -13.83
C THR A 58 -4.98 4.82 -14.89
N GLY A 59 -3.73 5.15 -14.60
CA GLY A 59 -2.84 5.85 -15.53
C GLY A 59 -1.93 4.92 -16.32
N THR A 60 -0.81 5.45 -16.78
CA THR A 60 0.16 4.70 -17.56
C THR A 60 0.99 3.78 -16.67
N GLU A 61 1.67 2.81 -17.30
CA GLU A 61 2.63 1.95 -16.58
C GLU A 61 3.72 2.78 -15.93
N TYR A 62 4.22 3.78 -16.65
CA TYR A 62 5.26 4.68 -16.14
C TYR A 62 4.82 5.38 -14.85
N GLU A 63 3.62 5.95 -14.85
CA GLU A 63 3.08 6.63 -13.68
C GLU A 63 2.91 5.66 -12.49
N SER A 64 2.45 4.46 -12.77
CA SER A 64 2.26 3.42 -11.75
C SER A 64 3.60 3.01 -11.14
N ILE A 65 4.60 2.79 -11.95
CA ILE A 65 5.95 2.42 -11.49
C ILE A 65 6.56 3.57 -10.70
N ALA A 66 6.44 4.80 -11.19
CA ALA A 66 6.96 5.98 -10.49
C ALA A 66 6.33 6.12 -9.10
N PHE A 67 5.04 5.87 -8.98
CA PHE A 67 4.37 5.87 -7.69
C PHE A 67 4.95 4.79 -6.77
N CYS A 68 5.07 3.55 -7.26
CA CYS A 68 5.59 2.45 -6.44
C CYS A 68 7.01 2.69 -5.97
N VAL A 69 7.85 3.31 -6.79
CA VAL A 69 9.21 3.67 -6.39
C VAL A 69 9.21 4.67 -5.24
N LYS A 70 8.36 5.69 -5.32
CA LYS A 70 8.28 6.73 -4.28
C LYS A 70 7.54 6.27 -3.02
N ALA A 71 6.63 5.33 -3.16
CA ALA A 71 5.81 4.81 -2.05
C ALA A 71 6.39 3.54 -1.42
N HIS A 72 7.55 3.08 -1.90
CA HIS A 72 8.21 1.86 -1.43
C HIS A 72 8.45 1.89 0.09
N PRO A 73 8.26 0.79 0.84
CA PRO A 73 7.78 -0.51 0.36
C PRO A 73 6.27 -0.53 0.11
N VAL A 74 5.86 -1.23 -0.95
CA VAL A 74 4.46 -1.32 -1.36
C VAL A 74 3.97 -2.75 -1.24
N VAL A 75 2.85 -2.92 -0.54
CA VAL A 75 2.09 -4.18 -0.53
C VAL A 75 0.94 -4.00 -1.51
N LEU A 76 0.98 -4.77 -2.58
CA LEU A 76 -0.02 -4.70 -3.64
C LEU A 76 -1.18 -5.65 -3.38
N LEU A 77 -2.40 -5.16 -3.48
CA LEU A 77 -3.61 -5.98 -3.43
C LEU A 77 -4.11 -6.17 -4.85
N ALA A 78 -4.24 -7.40 -5.31
CA ALA A 78 -4.70 -7.68 -6.67
C ALA A 78 -5.29 -9.06 -6.78
N ILE A 79 -6.27 -9.21 -7.69
CA ILE A 79 -6.77 -10.53 -8.08
C ILE A 79 -5.76 -11.17 -9.03
N ARG A 80 -5.30 -10.37 -10.02
CA ARG A 80 -4.27 -10.77 -10.98
C ARG A 80 -3.26 -9.63 -11.11
N PRO A 81 -2.10 -9.73 -10.44
CA PRO A 81 -1.10 -8.67 -10.53
C PRO A 81 -0.61 -8.50 -11.95
N HIS A 82 -0.44 -7.25 -12.37
CA HIS A 82 0.20 -6.96 -13.66
C HIS A 82 1.65 -7.44 -13.61
N SER A 83 2.06 -8.20 -14.61
CA SER A 83 3.41 -8.78 -14.65
C SER A 83 4.51 -7.72 -14.62
N TRP A 84 4.27 -6.57 -15.25
CA TRP A 84 5.23 -5.46 -15.29
C TRP A 84 5.34 -4.74 -13.95
N LEU A 85 4.42 -4.98 -13.01
CA LEU A 85 4.39 -4.31 -11.71
C LEU A 85 5.05 -5.14 -10.60
N VAL A 86 5.12 -6.45 -10.78
CA VAL A 86 5.55 -7.39 -9.74
C VAL A 86 6.93 -7.05 -9.16
N GLU A 87 7.87 -6.64 -10.01
CA GLU A 87 9.23 -6.32 -9.55
C GLU A 87 9.33 -4.99 -8.78
N TRP A 88 8.28 -4.16 -8.85
CA TRP A 88 8.27 -2.83 -8.24
C TRP A 88 7.54 -2.78 -6.90
N VAL A 89 7.02 -3.91 -6.45
CA VAL A 89 6.32 -4.01 -5.16
C VAL A 89 7.04 -4.99 -4.24
N SER A 90 6.85 -4.79 -2.94
CA SER A 90 7.55 -5.59 -1.93
C SER A 90 6.86 -6.92 -1.66
N ASP A 91 5.54 -6.93 -1.75
CA ASP A 91 4.74 -8.13 -1.54
C ASP A 91 3.41 -7.99 -2.25
N ILE A 92 2.76 -9.10 -2.50
CA ILE A 92 1.46 -9.15 -3.17
C ILE A 92 0.51 -9.95 -2.29
N VAL A 93 -0.65 -9.37 -2.00
CA VAL A 93 -1.72 -10.05 -1.30
C VAL A 93 -2.87 -10.25 -2.27
N GLU A 94 -3.23 -11.51 -2.48
CA GLU A 94 -4.31 -11.87 -3.39
C GLU A 94 -5.65 -11.47 -2.81
N MET A 95 -6.50 -10.89 -3.65
CA MET A 95 -7.87 -10.53 -3.27
C MET A 95 -8.79 -11.73 -3.39
N PRO A 96 -9.82 -11.87 -2.55
CA PRO A 96 -10.16 -10.97 -1.43
C PRO A 96 -9.21 -11.11 -0.25
N VAL A 97 -9.03 -10.02 0.50
CA VAL A 97 -8.15 -10.02 1.67
C VAL A 97 -8.78 -10.88 2.78
N ILE A 98 -7.99 -11.81 3.30
CA ILE A 98 -8.44 -12.75 4.35
C ILE A 98 -7.54 -12.60 5.57
N GLY A 99 -8.17 -12.43 6.74
CA GLY A 99 -7.46 -12.39 8.02
C GLY A 99 -6.46 -11.24 8.09
N ASN A 100 -5.25 -11.56 8.57
CA ASN A 100 -4.19 -10.58 8.79
C ASN A 100 -3.16 -10.52 7.66
N ALA A 101 -3.53 -10.97 6.45
CA ALA A 101 -2.59 -11.05 5.33
C ALA A 101 -1.89 -9.73 5.02
N VAL A 102 -2.63 -8.62 5.05
CA VAL A 102 -2.07 -7.29 4.75
C VAL A 102 -1.14 -6.82 5.86
N THR A 103 -1.56 -6.93 7.12
CA THR A 103 -0.72 -6.52 8.25
C THR A 103 0.55 -7.34 8.30
N SER A 104 0.47 -8.64 8.08
CA SER A 104 1.65 -9.52 8.04
C SER A 104 2.59 -9.16 6.90
N ALA A 105 2.05 -8.86 5.71
CA ALA A 105 2.85 -8.44 4.56
C ALA A 105 3.57 -7.12 4.83
N LEU A 106 2.88 -6.16 5.44
CA LEU A 106 3.50 -4.88 5.81
C LEU A 106 4.60 -5.06 6.85
N ASP A 107 4.34 -5.87 7.87
CA ASP A 107 5.32 -6.13 8.92
C ASP A 107 6.60 -6.73 8.35
N ARG A 108 6.48 -7.59 7.34
CA ARG A 108 7.65 -8.15 6.65
C ARG A 108 8.35 -7.14 5.76
N ALA A 109 7.58 -6.26 5.12
CA ALA A 109 8.11 -5.27 4.18
C ALA A 109 8.81 -4.11 4.89
N ILE A 110 8.30 -3.72 6.06
CA ILE A 110 8.87 -2.65 6.88
C ILE A 110 9.87 -3.27 7.85
N VAL A 111 11.08 -3.50 7.36
CA VAL A 111 12.12 -4.10 8.19
C VAL A 111 12.72 -3.01 9.07
N PRO A 112 12.74 -3.21 10.40
CA PRO A 112 13.39 -2.23 11.29
C PRO A 112 14.85 -2.07 10.93
N ALA A 113 15.32 -0.83 10.89
CA ALA A 113 16.73 -0.53 10.64
C ALA A 113 17.57 -1.03 11.82
N GLY A 114 18.50 -1.84 11.54
CA GLY A 114 19.45 -2.34 12.53
C GLY A 114 19.10 -3.58 13.19
#